data_9ad905d5699ff040f2567ced43cd743f
#
_entry.id   9ad905d5699ff040f2567ced43cd743f
#
_cell.length_a   1.000
_cell.length_b   1.000
_cell.length_c   1.000
_cell.angle_alpha   90.00
_cell.angle_beta   90.00
_cell.angle_gamma   90.00
#
_symmetry.space_group_name_H-M   'P 1'
#
loop_
_entity.id
_entity.type
_entity.pdbx_description
1 polymer ?
#
loop_
_entity_poly.entity_id
_entity_poly.type
_entity_poly.pdbx_seq_one_letter_code
_entity_poly.pdbx_strand_id
1 'polypeptide(L)'
;VDSYFVLCYTQTIFYRSSFYWRFKLTEVVFKDHIIYDLETYKNIFTYCSCNSDGTNLKVFEISDRKNETKELLKELRRLVVQKKSLVGFNNIGFDYNLIHYIIEEAKKAKTKGVELKLSPRKLYNQTEKIINSYKGDGFGMKVQEEEMVIPQIDLYLINHFDNKAKATSLKKLEVNMRSENVEDLPFAVGTNLDDEEKDILIKYNKHDVLQTLKFYNHCVDMIKLRYDLTEKYGFNCLNLNDSKIGGKFFMSKIEKENPNAFFIKDEYGKRKMRQTPRDKIVIKDCLFPYVKFSTPEFKALKEWFERQVITETNGVFSDIEEHLLYDLANYCEMVVKKVKFKTKPNESDVQDFLKVHPKGWVEEIELKAMEVVKDENGNPVKEEFIDEKTGKVKTRNVKVPKKSYYGCYRVAETLNVIFGGMRIDYGLGGLHAAVQGHHQSTDDEVIMSYDVASMYPNIAIANNVYPEHLNRSFCKSYEDFYHERKKFAKGTPENLAIKLGLNAAYGNSNNKYSPFYDPKYTMSITVNWQLSLSMLMEKVVQKFNARLVCANTDGFEFIIDRNKFDQVEDLVRKWEQYVGLQMELAIYDHMYLRDVNNYISIYDNGEIKHKGQ
;
A
#
# COMPACT_ATOMS: atom_id res chain seq x y z
N VAL A 1 32.45 -24.10 -27.41
CA VAL A 1 31.70 -22.86 -27.11
C VAL A 1 30.19 -23.10 -27.26
N ASP A 2 29.79 -24.06 -28.07
CA ASP A 2 28.37 -24.29 -28.40
C ASP A 2 27.63 -25.25 -27.47
N SER A 3 28.33 -25.92 -26.56
CA SER A 3 27.72 -26.93 -25.65
C SER A 3 27.15 -26.34 -24.35
N TYR A 4 27.50 -25.14 -23.97
CA TYR A 4 27.12 -24.55 -22.67
C TYR A 4 25.63 -24.22 -22.51
N PHE A 5 24.91 -23.88 -23.59
CA PHE A 5 23.47 -23.59 -23.52
C PHE A 5 22.62 -24.84 -23.27
N VAL A 6 23.11 -26.02 -23.64
CA VAL A 6 22.44 -27.30 -23.44
C VAL A 6 22.86 -27.96 -22.12
N LEU A 7 24.13 -27.79 -21.70
CA LEU A 7 24.63 -28.41 -20.48
C LEU A 7 24.10 -27.78 -19.17
N CYS A 8 23.76 -26.49 -19.17
CA CYS A 8 23.11 -25.88 -18.00
C CYS A 8 21.70 -26.40 -17.73
N TYR A 9 21.02 -26.98 -18.71
CA TYR A 9 19.63 -27.45 -18.56
C TYR A 9 19.52 -28.93 -18.18
N THR A 10 20.46 -29.77 -18.58
CA THR A 10 20.40 -31.22 -18.30
C THR A 10 20.95 -31.61 -16.92
N GLN A 11 21.81 -30.79 -16.30
CA GLN A 11 22.28 -31.02 -14.94
C GLN A 11 21.38 -30.40 -13.85
N THR A 12 20.44 -29.54 -14.20
CA THR A 12 19.57 -28.82 -13.24
C THR A 12 18.39 -29.68 -12.76
N ILE A 13 18.12 -30.84 -13.39
CA ILE A 13 16.97 -31.69 -13.04
C ILE A 13 17.21 -32.53 -11.76
N PHE A 14 18.45 -32.75 -11.33
CA PHE A 14 18.74 -33.62 -10.18
C PHE A 14 19.30 -32.94 -8.90
N TYR A 15 19.57 -31.62 -8.92
CA TYR A 15 20.01 -30.89 -7.73
C TYR A 15 19.22 -29.59 -7.56
N ARG A 16 17.94 -29.73 -7.17
CA ARG A 16 16.94 -28.66 -7.21
C ARG A 16 16.86 -27.76 -5.95
N SER A 17 17.79 -27.80 -5.01
CA SER A 17 17.62 -26.97 -3.80
C SER A 17 18.84 -26.27 -3.22
N SER A 18 20.04 -26.50 -3.73
CA SER A 18 21.22 -25.96 -3.05
C SER A 18 22.30 -25.30 -3.93
N PHE A 19 22.17 -25.26 -5.25
CA PHE A 19 23.29 -24.86 -6.11
C PHE A 19 23.27 -23.41 -6.62
N TYR A 20 22.17 -22.68 -6.48
CA TYR A 20 22.06 -21.30 -7.03
C TYR A 20 22.65 -20.21 -6.14
N TRP A 21 22.97 -20.46 -4.86
CA TRP A 21 23.16 -19.39 -3.87
C TRP A 21 24.46 -19.47 -3.06
N ARG A 22 25.49 -20.19 -3.51
CA ARG A 22 26.80 -20.15 -2.88
C ARG A 22 27.69 -19.08 -3.55
N PHE A 23 27.46 -17.82 -3.23
CA PHE A 23 28.45 -16.76 -3.44
C PHE A 23 28.91 -16.23 -2.08
N LYS A 24 30.24 -16.21 -1.86
CA LYS A 24 30.84 -15.44 -0.77
C LYS A 24 30.62 -13.95 -1.04
N LEU A 25 29.78 -13.33 -0.23
CA LEU A 25 29.42 -11.91 -0.25
C LEU A 25 30.49 -11.08 0.45
N THR A 26 31.62 -10.82 -0.20
CA THR A 26 32.55 -9.77 0.22
C THR A 26 32.92 -8.96 -1.00
N GLU A 27 32.51 -7.70 -1.05
CA GLU A 27 32.84 -6.63 -2.02
C GLU A 27 32.38 -6.77 -3.49
N VAL A 28 31.85 -7.92 -3.94
CA VAL A 28 31.62 -8.20 -5.38
C VAL A 28 30.18 -7.96 -5.83
N VAL A 29 29.23 -7.80 -4.89
CA VAL A 29 27.78 -7.81 -5.17
C VAL A 29 27.38 -6.79 -6.23
N PHE A 30 27.97 -5.60 -6.21
CA PHE A 30 27.54 -4.51 -7.11
C PHE A 30 28.12 -4.59 -8.53
N LYS A 31 29.26 -5.20 -8.72
CA LYS A 31 29.89 -5.37 -10.06
C LYS A 31 29.17 -6.41 -10.92
N ASP A 32 28.27 -7.20 -10.34
CA ASP A 32 27.54 -8.25 -11.05
C ASP A 32 26.11 -7.84 -11.45
N HIS A 33 25.72 -6.59 -11.15
CA HIS A 33 24.42 -6.05 -11.55
C HIS A 33 24.53 -5.27 -12.84
N ILE A 34 23.58 -5.50 -13.75
CA ILE A 34 23.43 -4.80 -15.04
C ILE A 34 22.05 -4.15 -15.02
N ILE A 35 22.04 -2.83 -15.06
CA ILE A 35 20.80 -2.06 -15.15
C ILE A 35 20.32 -2.10 -16.60
N TYR A 36 19.03 -2.35 -16.83
CA TYR A 36 18.50 -2.44 -18.18
C TYR A 36 17.05 -1.97 -18.27
N ASP A 37 16.66 -1.65 -19.51
CA ASP A 37 15.31 -1.28 -19.87
C ASP A 37 15.06 -1.61 -21.34
N LEU A 38 13.79 -1.76 -21.76
CA LEU A 38 13.36 -2.10 -23.11
C LEU A 38 12.33 -1.11 -23.64
N GLU A 39 12.44 -0.78 -24.94
CA GLU A 39 11.39 -0.06 -25.64
C GLU A 39 10.87 -0.84 -26.86
N THR A 40 9.57 -0.80 -27.08
CA THR A 40 8.94 -1.54 -28.18
C THR A 40 7.88 -0.72 -28.91
N TYR A 41 8.07 -0.58 -30.22
CA TYR A 41 7.10 -0.05 -31.17
C TYR A 41 6.90 -1.03 -32.33
N LYS A 42 5.94 -0.77 -33.21
CA LYS A 42 5.60 -1.73 -34.28
C LYS A 42 6.77 -2.11 -35.19
N ASN A 43 7.71 -1.19 -35.43
CA ASN A 43 8.84 -1.36 -36.33
C ASN A 43 10.20 -1.19 -35.65
N ILE A 44 10.24 -1.08 -34.30
CA ILE A 44 11.50 -1.03 -33.56
C ILE A 44 11.35 -1.70 -32.20
N PHE A 45 12.39 -2.38 -31.79
CA PHE A 45 12.66 -2.86 -30.43
C PHE A 45 14.06 -2.39 -30.06
N THR A 46 14.23 -1.88 -28.84
CA THR A 46 15.52 -1.54 -28.27
C THR A 46 15.73 -2.24 -26.93
N TYR A 47 16.95 -2.69 -26.71
CA TYR A 47 17.47 -3.12 -25.42
C TYR A 47 18.59 -2.17 -25.04
N CYS A 48 18.46 -1.50 -23.91
CA CYS A 48 19.52 -0.64 -23.37
C CYS A 48 19.99 -1.19 -22.02
N SER A 49 21.29 -1.11 -21.74
CA SER A 49 21.84 -1.53 -20.45
C SER A 49 23.14 -0.84 -20.12
N CYS A 50 23.46 -0.73 -18.82
CA CYS A 50 24.76 -0.29 -18.33
C CYS A 50 25.17 -1.10 -17.08
N ASN A 51 26.45 -1.02 -16.72
CA ASN A 51 26.92 -1.53 -15.44
C ASN A 51 26.33 -0.72 -14.27
N SER A 52 26.33 -1.31 -13.07
CA SER A 52 25.86 -0.65 -11.85
C SER A 52 26.65 0.61 -11.43
N ASP A 53 27.82 0.84 -12.02
CA ASP A 53 28.63 2.06 -11.88
C ASP A 53 28.36 3.10 -12.99
N GLY A 54 27.39 2.86 -13.87
CA GLY A 54 27.06 3.70 -15.02
C GLY A 54 27.95 3.55 -16.23
N THR A 55 28.98 2.71 -16.17
CA THR A 55 29.87 2.46 -17.31
C THR A 55 29.27 1.46 -18.29
N ASN A 56 29.89 1.37 -19.48
CA ASN A 56 29.56 0.37 -20.52
C ASN A 56 28.08 0.42 -20.97
N LEU A 57 27.59 1.64 -21.22
CA LEU A 57 26.25 1.84 -21.77
C LEU A 57 26.16 1.20 -23.17
N LYS A 58 25.27 0.22 -23.33
CA LYS A 58 25.04 -0.53 -24.56
C LYS A 58 23.62 -0.34 -25.03
N VAL A 59 23.43 -0.30 -26.33
CA VAL A 59 22.13 -0.33 -26.98
C VAL A 59 22.18 -1.36 -28.11
N PHE A 60 21.13 -2.17 -28.22
CA PHE A 60 20.89 -3.07 -29.32
C PHE A 60 19.55 -2.71 -29.96
N GLU A 61 19.57 -2.50 -31.28
CA GLU A 61 18.40 -2.13 -32.07
C GLU A 61 17.97 -3.29 -32.96
N ILE A 62 16.67 -3.59 -32.97
CA ILE A 62 16.05 -4.49 -33.94
C ILE A 62 14.91 -3.72 -34.60
N SER A 63 15.15 -3.26 -35.82
CA SER A 63 14.21 -2.45 -36.58
C SER A 63 14.26 -2.81 -38.08
N ASP A 64 13.56 -2.04 -38.89
CA ASP A 64 13.60 -2.10 -40.34
C ASP A 64 14.92 -1.54 -40.92
N ARG A 65 15.58 -0.60 -40.23
CA ARG A 65 16.88 -0.01 -40.66
C ARG A 65 18.09 -0.81 -40.12
N LYS A 66 17.95 -1.50 -38.97
CA LYS A 66 19.07 -2.19 -38.30
C LYS A 66 18.57 -3.44 -37.57
N ASN A 67 19.33 -4.52 -37.63
CA ASN A 67 18.96 -5.76 -36.94
C ASN A 67 20.15 -6.39 -36.21
N GLU A 68 20.29 -6.08 -34.94
CA GLU A 68 21.37 -6.56 -34.05
C GLU A 68 20.97 -7.79 -33.25
N THR A 69 20.14 -8.69 -33.82
CA THR A 69 19.72 -9.93 -33.14
C THR A 69 20.92 -10.75 -32.65
N LYS A 70 21.93 -10.90 -33.47
CA LYS A 70 23.13 -11.70 -33.16
C LYS A 70 23.93 -11.11 -31.99
N GLU A 71 24.09 -9.80 -32.00
CA GLU A 71 24.81 -9.04 -30.97
C GLU A 71 24.07 -9.08 -29.63
N LEU A 72 22.76 -8.89 -29.66
CA LEU A 72 21.91 -9.02 -28.48
C LEU A 72 21.99 -10.43 -27.87
N LEU A 73 21.86 -11.48 -28.68
CA LEU A 73 21.97 -12.87 -28.22
C LEU A 73 23.36 -13.18 -27.65
N LYS A 74 24.43 -12.60 -28.23
CA LYS A 74 25.79 -12.71 -27.70
C LYS A 74 25.91 -12.05 -26.34
N GLU A 75 25.30 -10.88 -26.16
CA GLU A 75 25.27 -10.17 -24.87
C GLU A 75 24.49 -10.94 -23.82
N LEU A 76 23.26 -11.40 -24.13
CA LEU A 76 22.46 -12.21 -23.19
C LEU A 76 23.22 -13.48 -22.77
N ARG A 77 23.91 -14.14 -23.70
CA ARG A 77 24.78 -15.30 -23.39
C ARG A 77 25.92 -14.91 -22.47
N ARG A 78 26.57 -13.75 -22.72
CA ARG A 78 27.64 -13.23 -21.84
C ARG A 78 27.15 -13.04 -20.41
N LEU A 79 25.95 -12.46 -20.23
CA LEU A 79 25.34 -12.25 -18.92
C LEU A 79 25.12 -13.58 -18.18
N VAL A 80 24.62 -14.61 -18.87
CA VAL A 80 24.45 -15.96 -18.31
C VAL A 80 25.78 -16.57 -17.88
N VAL A 81 26.80 -16.55 -18.79
CA VAL A 81 28.12 -17.16 -18.51
C VAL A 81 28.84 -16.44 -17.36
N GLN A 82 28.72 -15.12 -17.30
CA GLN A 82 29.34 -14.30 -16.25
C GLN A 82 28.49 -14.25 -14.98
N LYS A 83 27.34 -14.95 -14.94
CA LYS A 83 26.42 -14.99 -13.80
C LYS A 83 25.97 -13.61 -13.34
N LYS A 84 25.75 -12.68 -14.29
CA LYS A 84 25.24 -11.35 -14.01
C LYS A 84 23.76 -11.40 -13.66
N SER A 85 23.30 -10.45 -12.84
CA SER A 85 21.88 -10.21 -12.56
C SER A 85 21.42 -8.97 -13.32
N LEU A 86 20.25 -9.04 -13.93
CA LEU A 86 19.60 -7.91 -14.56
C LEU A 86 18.74 -7.16 -13.53
N VAL A 87 18.88 -5.84 -13.48
CA VAL A 87 18.14 -4.95 -12.58
C VAL A 87 17.29 -4.01 -13.41
N GLY A 88 16.01 -3.92 -13.09
CA GLY A 88 15.10 -3.02 -13.79
C GLY A 88 13.98 -2.51 -12.87
N PHE A 89 13.07 -1.74 -13.45
CA PHE A 89 11.89 -1.22 -12.77
C PHE A 89 10.63 -1.88 -13.32
N ASN A 90 9.99 -2.76 -12.56
CA ASN A 90 8.87 -3.63 -12.98
C ASN A 90 9.28 -4.65 -14.07
N ASN A 91 10.54 -4.99 -14.13
CA ASN A 91 11.11 -5.86 -15.16
C ASN A 91 10.59 -7.30 -15.09
N ILE A 92 10.29 -7.84 -13.91
CA ILE A 92 9.65 -9.16 -13.75
C ILE A 92 8.21 -9.13 -14.27
N GLY A 93 7.55 -7.98 -14.16
CA GLY A 93 6.21 -7.79 -14.71
C GLY A 93 6.19 -7.62 -16.23
N PHE A 94 7.26 -7.10 -16.83
CA PHE A 94 7.24 -6.71 -18.24
C PHE A 94 8.52 -7.14 -19.01
N ASP A 95 9.63 -6.47 -18.80
CA ASP A 95 10.84 -6.55 -19.66
C ASP A 95 11.40 -7.96 -19.74
N TYR A 96 11.52 -8.64 -18.59
CA TYR A 96 12.11 -9.96 -18.57
C TYR A 96 11.25 -11.00 -19.28
N ASN A 97 9.94 -10.84 -19.30
CA ASN A 97 9.07 -11.75 -20.05
C ASN A 97 9.38 -11.69 -21.56
N LEU A 98 9.73 -10.52 -22.07
CA LEU A 98 10.13 -10.34 -23.47
C LEU A 98 11.56 -10.88 -23.71
N ILE A 99 12.49 -10.64 -22.80
CA ILE A 99 13.85 -11.21 -22.85
C ILE A 99 13.79 -12.74 -22.79
N HIS A 100 12.98 -13.30 -21.93
CA HIS A 100 12.79 -14.75 -21.83
C HIS A 100 12.22 -15.34 -23.13
N TYR A 101 11.23 -14.68 -23.73
CA TYR A 101 10.71 -15.04 -25.03
C TYR A 101 11.81 -15.06 -26.11
N ILE A 102 12.68 -14.03 -26.16
CA ILE A 102 13.82 -13.98 -27.09
C ILE A 102 14.76 -15.17 -26.89
N ILE A 103 15.06 -15.51 -25.64
CA ILE A 103 15.92 -16.65 -25.28
C ILE A 103 15.28 -17.97 -25.73
N GLU A 104 13.99 -18.15 -25.53
CA GLU A 104 13.28 -19.36 -25.96
C GLU A 104 13.21 -19.49 -27.48
N GLU A 105 12.99 -18.39 -28.21
CA GLU A 105 13.06 -18.40 -29.69
C GLU A 105 14.48 -18.74 -30.19
N ALA A 106 15.53 -18.26 -29.51
CA ALA A 106 16.90 -18.63 -29.83
C ALA A 106 17.19 -20.13 -29.60
N LYS A 107 16.66 -20.72 -28.52
CA LYS A 107 16.75 -22.16 -28.28
C LYS A 107 16.04 -22.97 -29.39
N LYS A 108 14.84 -22.56 -29.78
CA LYS A 108 14.06 -23.21 -30.86
C LYS A 108 14.78 -23.13 -32.21
N ALA A 109 15.35 -21.96 -32.54
CA ALA A 109 16.10 -21.78 -33.78
C ALA A 109 17.34 -22.68 -33.81
N LYS A 110 18.08 -22.75 -32.71
CA LYS A 110 19.25 -23.63 -32.58
C LYS A 110 18.87 -25.11 -32.74
N THR A 111 17.77 -25.58 -32.13
CA THR A 111 17.29 -26.96 -32.30
C THR A 111 16.95 -27.29 -33.75
N LYS A 112 16.47 -26.29 -34.50
CA LYS A 112 16.15 -26.43 -35.92
C LYS A 112 17.36 -26.23 -36.86
N GLY A 113 18.54 -25.90 -36.31
CA GLY A 113 19.75 -25.63 -37.09
C GLY A 113 19.68 -24.38 -37.94
N VAL A 114 18.82 -23.39 -37.58
CA VAL A 114 18.63 -22.13 -38.32
C VAL A 114 19.11 -20.95 -37.50
N GLU A 115 19.57 -19.90 -38.20
CA GLU A 115 19.93 -18.64 -37.55
C GLU A 115 18.66 -17.87 -37.20
N LEU A 116 18.56 -17.41 -35.93
CA LEU A 116 17.45 -16.57 -35.50
C LEU A 116 17.65 -15.12 -35.99
N LYS A 117 16.65 -14.61 -36.70
CA LYS A 117 16.50 -13.19 -36.99
C LYS A 117 15.19 -12.70 -36.36
N LEU A 118 15.30 -11.87 -35.36
CA LEU A 118 14.12 -11.29 -34.67
C LEU A 118 13.44 -10.27 -35.57
N SER A 119 12.12 -10.20 -35.45
CA SER A 119 11.30 -9.21 -36.13
C SER A 119 10.74 -8.23 -35.09
N PRO A 120 10.89 -6.90 -35.26
CA PRO A 120 10.34 -5.92 -34.34
C PRO A 120 8.82 -6.09 -34.20
N ARG A 121 8.12 -6.38 -35.29
CA ARG A 121 6.67 -6.64 -35.27
C ARG A 121 6.28 -7.84 -34.40
N LYS A 122 7.05 -8.93 -34.42
CA LYS A 122 6.80 -10.08 -33.55
C LYS A 122 7.06 -9.76 -32.10
N LEU A 123 8.11 -9.00 -31.81
CA LEU A 123 8.41 -8.54 -30.44
C LEU A 123 7.32 -7.61 -29.92
N TYR A 124 6.88 -6.65 -30.73
CA TYR A 124 5.74 -5.78 -30.38
C TYR A 124 4.46 -6.59 -30.10
N ASN A 125 4.12 -7.55 -30.94
CA ASN A 125 2.95 -8.40 -30.71
C ASN A 125 3.08 -9.25 -29.44
N GLN A 126 4.29 -9.67 -29.05
CA GLN A 126 4.52 -10.36 -27.79
C GLN A 126 4.39 -9.41 -26.59
N THR A 127 4.86 -8.17 -26.71
CA THR A 127 4.63 -7.10 -25.73
C THR A 127 3.15 -6.87 -25.47
N GLU A 128 2.34 -6.75 -26.55
CA GLU A 128 0.89 -6.61 -26.43
C GLU A 128 0.23 -7.79 -25.69
N LYS A 129 0.69 -9.02 -25.92
CA LYS A 129 0.20 -10.19 -25.19
C LYS A 129 0.54 -10.12 -23.71
N ILE A 130 1.77 -9.69 -23.35
CA ILE A 130 2.18 -9.52 -21.96
C ILE A 130 1.30 -8.47 -21.28
N ILE A 131 1.12 -7.29 -21.87
CA ILE A 131 0.30 -6.20 -21.33
C ILE A 131 -1.16 -6.65 -21.17
N ASN A 132 -1.74 -7.29 -22.19
CA ASN A 132 -3.14 -7.72 -22.17
C ASN A 132 -3.39 -8.85 -21.16
N SER A 133 -2.39 -9.65 -20.82
CA SER A 133 -2.52 -10.69 -19.80
C SER A 133 -2.87 -10.15 -18.41
N TYR A 134 -2.53 -8.89 -18.11
CA TYR A 134 -2.86 -8.22 -16.85
C TYR A 134 -4.31 -7.70 -16.76
N LYS A 135 -5.04 -7.66 -17.89
CA LYS A 135 -6.43 -7.15 -17.93
C LYS A 135 -7.45 -8.15 -17.37
N GLY A 136 -7.07 -9.41 -17.16
CA GLY A 136 -7.94 -10.46 -16.64
C GLY A 136 -7.91 -10.54 -15.11
N ASP A 137 -7.29 -11.60 -14.59
CA ASP A 137 -7.18 -11.86 -13.14
C ASP A 137 -6.14 -11.00 -12.42
N GLY A 138 -5.39 -10.18 -13.15
CA GLY A 138 -4.36 -9.27 -12.63
C GLY A 138 -3.00 -9.94 -12.33
N PHE A 139 -2.87 -11.26 -12.54
CA PHE A 139 -1.59 -11.97 -12.31
C PHE A 139 -0.63 -11.85 -13.48
N GLY A 140 -1.14 -11.71 -14.70
CA GLY A 140 -0.37 -11.54 -15.93
C GLY A 140 0.49 -12.76 -16.29
N MET A 141 1.16 -12.66 -17.44
CA MET A 141 2.18 -13.63 -17.84
C MET A 141 3.50 -13.26 -17.13
N LYS A 142 3.92 -14.09 -16.18
CA LYS A 142 5.20 -13.91 -15.47
C LYS A 142 6.02 -15.19 -15.59
N VAL A 143 7.27 -15.02 -15.96
CA VAL A 143 8.26 -16.10 -15.90
C VAL A 143 8.48 -16.45 -14.42
N GLN A 144 8.31 -17.72 -14.07
CA GLN A 144 8.53 -18.17 -12.72
C GLN A 144 10.04 -18.13 -12.39
N GLU A 145 10.37 -17.96 -11.12
CA GLU A 145 11.76 -17.80 -10.68
C GLU A 145 12.63 -18.99 -11.12
N GLU A 146 12.08 -20.20 -11.08
CA GLU A 146 12.76 -21.44 -11.45
C GLU A 146 13.04 -21.55 -12.96
N GLU A 147 12.33 -20.78 -13.77
CA GLU A 147 12.46 -20.74 -15.23
C GLU A 147 13.39 -19.61 -15.69
N MET A 148 13.76 -18.70 -14.79
CA MET A 148 14.61 -17.55 -15.13
C MET A 148 16.03 -17.99 -15.49
N VAL A 149 16.44 -17.69 -16.71
CA VAL A 149 17.79 -17.99 -17.22
C VAL A 149 18.82 -16.97 -16.73
N ILE A 150 18.43 -15.73 -16.57
CA ILE A 150 19.23 -14.64 -16.00
C ILE A 150 18.53 -14.17 -14.73
N PRO A 151 19.21 -14.16 -13.57
CA PRO A 151 18.62 -13.66 -12.34
C PRO A 151 18.13 -12.22 -12.47
N GLN A 152 16.98 -11.91 -11.86
CA GLN A 152 16.34 -10.60 -11.92
C GLN A 152 16.30 -9.95 -10.55
N ILE A 153 16.51 -8.64 -10.52
CA ILE A 153 16.26 -7.75 -9.37
C ILE A 153 15.27 -6.70 -9.83
N ASP A 154 14.10 -6.68 -9.24
CA ASP A 154 13.01 -5.79 -9.61
C ASP A 154 12.81 -4.71 -8.54
N LEU A 155 13.24 -3.49 -8.84
CA LEU A 155 13.16 -2.35 -7.93
C LEU A 155 11.71 -1.97 -7.58
N TYR A 156 10.75 -2.28 -8.45
CA TYR A 156 9.33 -2.06 -8.21
C TYR A 156 8.81 -2.99 -7.10
N LEU A 157 9.15 -4.27 -7.16
CA LEU A 157 8.72 -5.27 -6.18
C LEU A 157 9.41 -5.08 -4.83
N ILE A 158 10.72 -4.77 -4.82
CA ILE A 158 11.50 -4.51 -3.59
C ILE A 158 10.86 -3.38 -2.77
N ASN A 159 10.40 -2.31 -3.44
CA ASN A 159 9.79 -1.15 -2.81
C ASN A 159 8.29 -1.31 -2.53
N HIS A 160 7.72 -2.47 -2.85
CA HIS A 160 6.29 -2.75 -2.65
C HIS A 160 5.35 -1.83 -3.45
N PHE A 161 5.75 -1.40 -4.64
CA PHE A 161 4.93 -0.58 -5.54
C PHE A 161 3.86 -1.41 -6.26
N ASP A 162 3.91 -2.75 -6.17
CA ASP A 162 2.83 -3.66 -6.56
C ASP A 162 1.58 -3.54 -5.67
N ASN A 163 1.66 -2.83 -4.56
CA ASN A 163 0.51 -2.43 -3.75
C ASN A 163 -0.17 -1.18 -4.36
N LYS A 164 -1.46 -1.27 -4.66
CA LYS A 164 -2.24 -0.17 -5.26
C LYS A 164 -2.13 1.16 -4.50
N ALA A 165 -2.02 1.11 -3.16
CA ALA A 165 -1.87 2.30 -2.34
C ALA A 165 -0.48 2.97 -2.45
N LYS A 166 0.53 2.26 -2.97
CA LYS A 166 1.91 2.72 -3.13
C LYS A 166 2.34 2.76 -4.60
N ALA A 167 1.47 2.37 -5.52
CA ALA A 167 1.80 2.29 -6.94
C ALA A 167 2.37 3.62 -7.46
N THR A 168 3.51 3.54 -8.11
CA THR A 168 4.22 4.68 -8.67
C THR A 168 4.80 4.34 -10.04
N SER A 169 5.28 5.32 -10.76
CA SER A 169 6.00 5.16 -12.02
C SER A 169 7.44 5.66 -11.87
N LEU A 170 8.33 5.23 -12.76
CA LEU A 170 9.71 5.71 -12.79
C LEU A 170 9.76 7.25 -12.87
N LYS A 171 8.89 7.87 -13.67
CA LYS A 171 8.76 9.34 -13.78
C LYS A 171 8.42 10.04 -12.48
N LYS A 172 7.50 9.49 -11.68
CA LYS A 172 7.22 10.05 -10.35
C LYS A 172 8.45 9.94 -9.43
N LEU A 173 9.22 8.86 -9.56
CA LEU A 173 10.47 8.71 -8.84
C LEU A 173 11.53 9.69 -9.33
N GLU A 174 11.62 9.97 -10.63
CA GLU A 174 12.52 11.00 -11.17
C GLU A 174 12.25 12.37 -10.55
N VAL A 175 10.99 12.79 -10.47
CA VAL A 175 10.59 14.04 -9.77
C VAL A 175 11.01 14.00 -8.31
N ASN A 176 10.74 12.90 -7.61
CA ASN A 176 11.07 12.75 -6.19
C ASN A 176 12.60 12.75 -5.95
N MET A 177 13.37 12.15 -6.85
CA MET A 177 14.83 12.14 -6.84
C MET A 177 15.44 13.46 -7.33
N ARG A 178 14.62 14.46 -7.67
CA ARG A 178 15.05 15.76 -8.22
C ARG A 178 15.97 15.56 -9.43
N SER A 179 15.53 14.74 -10.38
CA SER A 179 16.26 14.57 -11.64
C SER A 179 16.20 15.86 -12.46
N GLU A 180 17.30 16.20 -13.12
CA GLU A 180 17.41 17.43 -13.89
C GLU A 180 16.43 17.46 -15.06
N ASN A 181 16.23 16.30 -15.70
CA ASN A 181 15.27 16.09 -16.78
C ASN A 181 14.31 14.97 -16.41
N VAL A 182 13.03 15.19 -16.68
CA VAL A 182 11.98 14.17 -16.61
C VAL A 182 11.40 14.07 -18.02
N GLU A 183 11.59 12.92 -18.67
CA GLU A 183 11.16 12.72 -20.06
C GLU A 183 9.89 11.88 -20.12
N ASP A 184 8.91 12.28 -20.93
CA ASP A 184 7.72 11.50 -21.24
C ASP A 184 7.97 10.61 -22.45
N LEU A 185 7.22 9.51 -22.57
CA LEU A 185 7.26 8.64 -23.73
C LEU A 185 7.06 9.49 -24.99
N PRO A 186 8.05 9.52 -25.91
CA PRO A 186 8.08 10.54 -26.95
C PRO A 186 6.98 10.38 -28.01
N PHE A 187 6.45 9.15 -28.15
CA PHE A 187 5.49 8.84 -29.21
C PHE A 187 4.31 8.04 -28.69
N ALA A 188 3.16 8.12 -29.37
CA ALA A 188 1.99 7.33 -29.03
C ALA A 188 2.27 5.82 -29.22
N VAL A 189 1.84 5.03 -28.26
CA VAL A 189 1.99 3.57 -28.29
C VAL A 189 1.35 2.99 -29.55
N GLY A 190 2.08 2.10 -30.23
CA GLY A 190 1.56 1.39 -31.40
C GLY A 190 1.72 2.14 -32.73
N THR A 191 2.50 3.23 -32.78
CA THR A 191 2.88 3.89 -34.05
C THR A 191 4.03 3.15 -34.73
N ASN A 192 4.26 3.42 -36.02
CA ASN A 192 5.53 3.15 -36.68
C ASN A 192 6.36 4.42 -36.60
N LEU A 193 7.64 4.28 -36.33
CA LEU A 193 8.58 5.39 -36.19
C LEU A 193 9.45 5.51 -37.43
N ASP A 194 9.70 6.74 -37.87
CA ASP A 194 10.75 7.01 -38.89
C ASP A 194 12.15 6.94 -38.26
N ASP A 195 13.20 7.22 -39.05
CA ASP A 195 14.57 7.03 -38.57
C ASP A 195 14.99 8.07 -37.52
N GLU A 196 14.50 9.31 -37.63
CA GLU A 196 14.75 10.37 -36.65
C GLU A 196 14.02 10.06 -35.34
N GLU A 197 12.77 9.62 -35.43
CA GLU A 197 11.96 9.18 -34.27
C GLU A 197 12.55 7.97 -33.55
N LYS A 198 13.17 7.02 -34.31
CA LYS A 198 13.92 5.89 -33.72
C LYS A 198 15.11 6.36 -32.90
N ASP A 199 15.84 7.38 -33.37
CA ASP A 199 16.98 7.95 -32.64
C ASP A 199 16.52 8.65 -31.36
N ILE A 200 15.37 9.34 -31.38
CA ILE A 200 14.74 9.93 -30.20
C ILE A 200 14.35 8.82 -29.21
N LEU A 201 13.73 7.73 -29.66
CA LEU A 201 13.38 6.59 -28.83
C LEU A 201 14.61 5.95 -28.17
N ILE A 202 15.70 5.79 -28.91
CA ILE A 202 16.97 5.26 -28.37
C ILE A 202 17.52 6.18 -27.28
N LYS A 203 17.44 7.50 -27.49
CA LYS A 203 17.85 8.48 -26.48
C LYS A 203 16.98 8.36 -25.21
N TYR A 204 15.67 8.23 -25.38
CA TYR A 204 14.71 8.02 -24.30
C TYR A 204 15.01 6.73 -23.52
N ASN A 205 15.23 5.61 -24.20
CA ASN A 205 15.57 4.33 -23.54
C ASN A 205 16.89 4.42 -22.74
N LYS A 206 17.89 5.16 -23.23
CA LYS A 206 19.12 5.44 -22.47
C LYS A 206 18.83 6.27 -21.23
N HIS A 207 17.94 7.26 -21.33
CA HIS A 207 17.53 8.09 -20.21
C HIS A 207 16.88 7.20 -19.12
N ASP A 208 15.93 6.33 -19.47
CA ASP A 208 15.23 5.47 -18.53
C ASP A 208 16.18 4.48 -17.81
N VAL A 209 17.18 3.95 -18.52
CA VAL A 209 18.25 3.14 -17.90
C VAL A 209 19.04 3.95 -16.87
N LEU A 210 19.41 5.20 -17.18
CA LEU A 210 20.16 6.05 -16.25
C LEU A 210 19.31 6.49 -15.04
N GLN A 211 18.02 6.73 -15.23
CA GLN A 211 17.11 7.02 -14.12
C GLN A 211 16.87 5.77 -13.25
N THR A 212 16.76 4.61 -13.87
CA THR A 212 16.71 3.32 -13.14
C THR A 212 18.00 3.09 -12.35
N LEU A 213 19.17 3.41 -12.90
CA LEU A 213 20.46 3.38 -12.19
C LEU A 213 20.47 4.36 -11.00
N LYS A 214 19.95 5.58 -11.17
CA LYS A 214 19.84 6.56 -10.09
C LYS A 214 18.97 6.01 -8.97
N PHE A 215 17.81 5.42 -9.30
CA PHE A 215 16.93 4.79 -8.32
C PHE A 215 17.55 3.54 -7.70
N TYR A 216 18.28 2.72 -8.47
CA TYR A 216 19.03 1.58 -7.95
C TYR A 216 19.99 2.01 -6.84
N ASN A 217 20.72 3.12 -6.99
CA ASN A 217 21.64 3.63 -5.98
C ASN A 217 20.92 3.98 -4.66
N HIS A 218 19.66 4.42 -4.71
CA HIS A 218 18.84 4.58 -3.49
C HIS A 218 18.39 3.26 -2.87
N CYS A 219 18.40 2.16 -3.63
CA CYS A 219 17.94 0.84 -3.17
C CYS A 219 19.07 -0.10 -2.75
N VAL A 220 20.33 0.33 -2.84
CA VAL A 220 21.52 -0.51 -2.61
C VAL A 220 21.51 -1.22 -1.26
N ASP A 221 21.21 -0.51 -0.18
CA ASP A 221 21.15 -1.09 1.17
C ASP A 221 20.00 -2.10 1.31
N MET A 222 18.86 -1.84 0.66
CA MET A 222 17.73 -2.76 0.62
C MET A 222 18.06 -4.04 -0.14
N ILE A 223 18.83 -3.94 -1.22
CA ILE A 223 19.28 -5.08 -2.02
C ILE A 223 20.30 -5.90 -1.22
N LYS A 224 21.28 -5.24 -0.60
CA LYS A 224 22.27 -5.86 0.27
C LYS A 224 21.61 -6.65 1.39
N LEU A 225 20.69 -6.03 2.12
CA LEU A 225 19.91 -6.71 3.16
C LEU A 225 19.25 -7.99 2.64
N ARG A 226 18.68 -7.97 1.43
CA ARG A 226 18.01 -9.14 0.84
C ARG A 226 18.98 -10.26 0.50
N TYR A 227 20.20 -9.94 0.08
CA TYR A 227 21.26 -10.93 -0.08
C TYR A 227 21.65 -11.56 1.27
N ASP A 228 21.92 -10.73 2.28
CA ASP A 228 22.28 -11.19 3.64
C ASP A 228 21.20 -12.13 4.22
N LEU A 229 19.92 -11.75 4.06
CA LEU A 229 18.79 -12.56 4.50
C LEU A 229 18.64 -13.85 3.69
N THR A 230 18.89 -13.81 2.37
CA THR A 230 18.86 -14.99 1.50
C THR A 230 19.93 -16.00 1.91
N GLU A 231 21.16 -15.54 2.14
CA GLU A 231 22.27 -16.40 2.58
C GLU A 231 21.99 -17.00 3.95
N LYS A 232 21.52 -16.19 4.89
CA LYS A 232 21.31 -16.60 6.27
C LYS A 232 20.15 -17.58 6.45
N TYR A 233 19.03 -17.36 5.77
CA TYR A 233 17.80 -18.12 5.99
C TYR A 233 17.48 -19.14 4.89
N GLY A 234 18.26 -19.18 3.82
CA GLY A 234 18.21 -20.22 2.79
C GLY A 234 17.01 -20.15 1.85
N PHE A 235 16.29 -19.03 1.79
CA PHE A 235 15.25 -18.77 0.78
C PHE A 235 15.48 -17.43 0.07
N ASN A 236 15.14 -17.36 -1.20
CA ASN A 236 15.35 -16.15 -1.98
C ASN A 236 14.47 -14.98 -1.50
N CYS A 237 15.14 -13.88 -1.10
CA CYS A 237 14.51 -12.64 -0.64
C CYS A 237 14.54 -11.51 -1.69
N LEU A 238 15.29 -11.66 -2.81
CA LEU A 238 15.68 -10.56 -3.68
C LEU A 238 14.51 -9.75 -4.24
N ASN A 239 13.42 -10.42 -4.64
CA ASN A 239 12.24 -9.75 -5.20
C ASN A 239 11.03 -9.78 -4.26
N LEU A 240 11.27 -10.02 -2.97
CA LEU A 240 10.24 -9.96 -1.95
C LEU A 240 10.21 -8.58 -1.31
N ASN A 241 9.03 -8.01 -1.14
CA ASN A 241 8.89 -6.86 -0.25
C ASN A 241 9.06 -7.28 1.22
N ASP A 242 9.26 -6.31 2.08
CA ASP A 242 9.55 -6.52 3.50
C ASP A 242 8.49 -7.39 4.20
N SER A 243 7.21 -7.16 3.91
CA SER A 243 6.11 -7.94 4.49
C SER A 243 6.17 -9.42 4.08
N LYS A 244 6.52 -9.71 2.81
CA LYS A 244 6.68 -11.10 2.33
C LYS A 244 7.91 -11.78 2.93
N ILE A 245 9.03 -11.04 3.07
CA ILE A 245 10.24 -11.56 3.75
C ILE A 245 9.89 -11.94 5.19
N GLY A 246 9.31 -10.99 5.93
CA GLY A 246 8.91 -11.21 7.32
C GLY A 246 7.95 -12.38 7.47
N GLY A 247 6.92 -12.44 6.60
CA GLY A 247 5.97 -13.55 6.59
C GLY A 247 6.62 -14.91 6.39
N LYS A 248 7.48 -15.06 5.37
CA LYS A 248 8.21 -16.32 5.11
C LYS A 248 9.13 -16.71 6.27
N PHE A 249 9.82 -15.72 6.85
CA PHE A 249 10.70 -15.96 7.99
C PHE A 249 9.90 -16.46 9.21
N PHE A 250 8.82 -15.81 9.56
CA PHE A 250 7.99 -16.21 10.69
C PHE A 250 7.32 -17.57 10.46
N MET A 251 6.84 -17.83 9.23
CA MET A 251 6.33 -19.15 8.86
C MET A 251 7.36 -20.24 9.06
N SER A 252 8.62 -20.04 8.62
CA SER A 252 9.67 -21.04 8.77
C SER A 252 9.99 -21.36 10.24
N LYS A 253 9.81 -20.38 11.13
CA LYS A 253 9.95 -20.54 12.58
C LYS A 253 8.82 -21.40 13.15
N ILE A 254 7.57 -21.05 12.83
CA ILE A 254 6.39 -21.79 13.30
C ILE A 254 6.39 -23.23 12.79
N GLU A 255 6.73 -23.46 11.51
CA GLU A 255 6.76 -24.81 10.91
C GLU A 255 7.83 -25.73 11.50
N LYS A 256 8.89 -25.18 12.10
CA LYS A 256 9.88 -25.97 12.86
C LYS A 256 9.25 -26.60 14.12
N GLU A 257 8.35 -25.87 14.78
CA GLU A 257 7.68 -26.29 16.01
C GLU A 257 6.37 -27.05 15.70
N ASN A 258 5.67 -26.65 14.66
CA ASN A 258 4.40 -27.22 14.20
C ASN A 258 4.44 -27.50 12.69
N PRO A 259 5.00 -28.63 12.25
CA PRO A 259 4.96 -29.04 10.84
C PRO A 259 3.51 -29.08 10.33
N ASN A 260 3.28 -28.57 9.13
CA ASN A 260 1.96 -28.44 8.53
C ASN A 260 1.05 -27.36 9.14
N ALA A 261 1.59 -26.42 9.91
CA ALA A 261 0.81 -25.29 10.44
C ALA A 261 0.12 -24.49 9.32
N PHE A 262 0.81 -24.24 8.24
CA PHE A 262 0.35 -23.40 7.12
C PHE A 262 -0.09 -24.18 5.88
N PHE A 263 0.39 -25.41 5.72
CA PHE A 263 0.07 -26.21 4.53
C PHE A 263 -0.18 -27.66 4.91
N ILE A 264 -1.17 -28.25 4.27
CA ILE A 264 -1.47 -29.68 4.35
C ILE A 264 -1.49 -30.28 2.93
N LYS A 265 -1.39 -31.58 2.84
CA LYS A 265 -1.68 -32.29 1.58
C LYS A 265 -3.15 -32.64 1.55
N ASP A 266 -3.80 -32.38 0.42
CA ASP A 266 -5.16 -32.85 0.17
C ASP A 266 -5.18 -34.37 -0.14
N GLU A 267 -6.35 -34.92 -0.41
CA GLU A 267 -6.55 -36.34 -0.71
C GLU A 267 -5.79 -36.79 -1.97
N TYR A 268 -5.41 -35.87 -2.85
CA TYR A 268 -4.62 -36.13 -4.06
C TYR A 268 -3.13 -35.87 -3.85
N GLY A 269 -2.69 -35.58 -2.61
CA GLY A 269 -1.29 -35.25 -2.29
C GLY A 269 -0.86 -33.83 -2.69
N LYS A 270 -1.77 -32.99 -3.19
CA LYS A 270 -1.50 -31.61 -3.57
C LYS A 270 -1.41 -30.72 -2.31
N ARG A 271 -0.42 -29.85 -2.30
CA ARG A 271 -0.23 -28.88 -1.20
C ARG A 271 -1.38 -27.86 -1.17
N LYS A 272 -2.12 -27.81 -0.07
CA LYS A 272 -3.23 -26.88 0.19
C LYS A 272 -2.88 -25.98 1.37
N MET A 273 -3.13 -24.67 1.22
CA MET A 273 -2.94 -23.69 2.29
C MET A 273 -4.02 -23.84 3.36
N ARG A 274 -3.61 -23.76 4.63
CA ARG A 274 -4.52 -23.68 5.77
C ARG A 274 -4.82 -22.22 6.07
N GLN A 275 -6.08 -21.93 6.30
CA GLN A 275 -6.60 -20.59 6.59
C GLN A 275 -7.86 -20.71 7.42
N THR A 276 -8.29 -19.62 8.05
CA THR A 276 -9.60 -19.54 8.74
C THR A 276 -10.49 -18.48 8.07
N PRO A 277 -11.15 -18.83 6.95
CA PRO A 277 -12.16 -17.95 6.36
C PRO A 277 -13.36 -17.81 7.31
N ARG A 278 -14.03 -16.67 7.27
CA ARG A 278 -15.19 -16.36 8.12
C ARG A 278 -16.33 -15.87 7.24
N ASP A 279 -17.50 -16.48 7.36
CA ASP A 279 -18.73 -16.00 6.71
C ASP A 279 -19.25 -14.73 7.39
N LYS A 280 -19.04 -14.62 8.70
CA LYS A 280 -19.37 -13.45 9.51
C LYS A 280 -18.47 -13.33 10.73
N ILE A 281 -18.30 -12.12 11.21
CA ILE A 281 -17.58 -11.79 12.45
C ILE A 281 -18.53 -10.99 13.33
N VAL A 282 -18.82 -11.49 14.51
CA VAL A 282 -19.55 -10.77 15.58
C VAL A 282 -18.50 -9.97 16.35
N ILE A 283 -18.50 -8.65 16.21
CA ILE A 283 -17.45 -7.79 16.80
C ILE A 283 -17.48 -7.85 18.33
N LYS A 284 -18.65 -8.02 18.94
CA LYS A 284 -18.77 -8.23 20.39
C LYS A 284 -17.89 -9.38 20.89
N ASP A 285 -17.77 -10.48 20.13
CA ASP A 285 -16.97 -11.64 20.48
C ASP A 285 -15.45 -11.41 20.30
N CYS A 286 -15.08 -10.30 19.69
CA CYS A 286 -13.69 -9.86 19.53
C CYS A 286 -13.23 -8.98 20.69
N LEU A 287 -14.15 -8.32 21.42
CA LEU A 287 -13.83 -7.31 22.42
C LEU A 287 -13.23 -7.92 23.68
N PHE A 288 -12.18 -7.27 24.20
CA PHE A 288 -11.58 -7.71 25.45
C PHE A 288 -12.40 -7.21 26.66
N PRO A 289 -12.56 -8.03 27.68
CA PRO A 289 -13.44 -7.73 28.82
C PRO A 289 -12.96 -6.55 29.66
N TYR A 290 -11.69 -6.17 29.57
CA TYR A 290 -11.14 -5.03 30.29
C TYR A 290 -11.47 -3.67 29.67
N VAL A 291 -11.94 -3.63 28.40
CA VAL A 291 -12.31 -2.38 27.72
C VAL A 291 -13.56 -1.77 28.37
N LYS A 292 -13.37 -0.66 29.09
CA LYS A 292 -14.41 0.05 29.83
C LYS A 292 -14.22 1.55 29.74
N PHE A 293 -15.32 2.28 29.56
CA PHE A 293 -15.34 3.74 29.45
C PHE A 293 -16.25 4.37 30.49
N SER A 294 -15.96 5.61 30.84
CA SER A 294 -16.74 6.46 31.73
C SER A 294 -17.50 7.55 30.97
N THR A 295 -16.94 8.07 29.91
CA THR A 295 -17.54 9.14 29.09
C THR A 295 -18.63 8.62 28.15
N PRO A 296 -19.65 9.43 27.85
CA PRO A 296 -20.75 9.03 26.97
C PRO A 296 -20.27 8.76 25.53
N GLU A 297 -19.30 9.51 25.02
CA GLU A 297 -18.76 9.40 23.67
C GLU A 297 -18.17 8.01 23.44
N PHE A 298 -17.25 7.59 24.30
CA PHE A 298 -16.59 6.30 24.17
C PHE A 298 -17.48 5.12 24.60
N LYS A 299 -18.47 5.33 25.48
CA LYS A 299 -19.51 4.32 25.73
C LYS A 299 -20.31 4.06 24.47
N ALA A 300 -20.79 5.13 23.81
CA ALA A 300 -21.54 5.01 22.56
C ALA A 300 -20.70 4.34 21.44
N LEU A 301 -19.39 4.67 21.35
CA LEU A 301 -18.48 4.01 20.42
C LEU A 301 -18.37 2.50 20.70
N LYS A 302 -18.15 2.11 21.94
CA LYS A 302 -18.07 0.69 22.33
C LYS A 302 -19.35 -0.05 22.04
N GLU A 303 -20.52 0.52 22.40
CA GLU A 303 -21.83 -0.04 22.11
C GLU A 303 -22.08 -0.18 20.60
N TRP A 304 -21.62 0.79 19.81
CA TRP A 304 -21.67 0.68 18.35
C TRP A 304 -20.88 -0.54 17.87
N PHE A 305 -19.64 -0.74 18.31
CA PHE A 305 -18.85 -1.93 17.99
C PHE A 305 -19.55 -3.24 18.44
N GLU A 306 -20.13 -3.27 19.62
CA GLU A 306 -20.82 -4.46 20.14
C GLU A 306 -22.03 -4.89 19.29
N ARG A 307 -22.63 -3.96 18.56
CA ARG A 307 -23.78 -4.22 17.66
C ARG A 307 -23.35 -4.69 16.27
N GLN A 308 -22.05 -4.57 15.90
CA GLN A 308 -21.62 -4.90 14.55
C GLN A 308 -21.50 -6.41 14.33
N VAL A 309 -22.11 -6.86 13.23
CA VAL A 309 -21.90 -8.19 12.65
C VAL A 309 -21.50 -7.97 11.20
N ILE A 310 -20.26 -8.28 10.87
CA ILE A 310 -19.66 -7.96 9.57
C ILE A 310 -19.38 -9.23 8.77
N THR A 311 -19.56 -9.18 7.44
CA THR A 311 -19.22 -10.25 6.50
C THR A 311 -17.93 -9.96 5.75
N GLU A 312 -17.53 -8.67 5.71
CA GLU A 312 -16.28 -8.21 5.13
C GLU A 312 -15.65 -7.18 6.07
N THR A 313 -14.34 -7.09 6.05
CA THR A 313 -13.58 -6.11 6.84
C THR A 313 -13.42 -4.77 6.12
N ASN A 314 -13.49 -4.77 4.78
CA ASN A 314 -13.38 -3.55 3.97
C ASN A 314 -14.66 -2.71 4.11
N GLY A 315 -14.48 -1.39 4.27
CA GLY A 315 -15.58 -0.44 4.33
C GLY A 315 -16.34 -0.37 5.67
N VAL A 316 -16.01 -1.22 6.65
CA VAL A 316 -16.70 -1.27 7.96
C VAL A 316 -16.68 0.06 8.70
N PHE A 317 -15.62 0.86 8.51
CA PHE A 317 -15.42 2.13 9.18
C PHE A 317 -15.65 3.35 8.27
N SER A 318 -16.29 3.17 7.12
CA SER A 318 -16.46 4.24 6.12
C SER A 318 -17.92 4.40 5.69
N ASP A 319 -18.27 5.64 5.36
CA ASP A 319 -19.59 6.02 4.80
C ASP A 319 -20.79 5.52 5.62
N ILE A 320 -20.70 5.65 6.95
CA ILE A 320 -21.73 5.14 7.87
C ILE A 320 -22.84 6.16 8.00
N GLU A 321 -24.05 5.79 7.59
CA GLU A 321 -25.22 6.67 7.68
C GLU A 321 -25.63 6.93 9.13
N GLU A 322 -26.19 8.11 9.40
CA GLU A 322 -26.58 8.57 10.73
C GLU A 322 -27.46 7.55 11.50
N HIS A 323 -28.41 6.91 10.81
CA HIS A 323 -29.30 5.94 11.47
C HIS A 323 -28.58 4.65 11.91
N LEU A 324 -27.45 4.30 11.26
CA LEU A 324 -26.62 3.15 11.61
C LEU A 324 -25.60 3.45 12.70
N LEU A 325 -25.39 4.73 13.03
CA LEU A 325 -24.50 5.14 14.12
C LEU A 325 -25.19 5.01 15.50
N TYR A 326 -26.53 4.97 15.54
CA TYR A 326 -27.31 4.96 16.77
C TYR A 326 -26.96 6.16 17.66
N ASP A 327 -26.75 5.96 18.96
CA ASP A 327 -26.40 7.02 19.91
C ASP A 327 -25.03 7.67 19.62
N LEU A 328 -24.14 6.95 18.95
CA LEU A 328 -22.84 7.46 18.53
C LEU A 328 -22.96 8.65 17.58
N ALA A 329 -24.05 8.77 16.81
CA ALA A 329 -24.31 9.90 15.92
C ALA A 329 -24.26 11.27 16.63
N ASN A 330 -24.54 11.31 17.94
CA ASN A 330 -24.47 12.55 18.74
C ASN A 330 -23.06 13.05 18.99
N TYR A 331 -22.05 12.21 18.76
CA TYR A 331 -20.64 12.45 19.06
C TYR A 331 -19.74 12.39 17.82
N CYS A 332 -20.34 12.18 16.63
CA CYS A 332 -19.61 12.11 15.35
C CYS A 332 -19.69 13.42 14.59
N GLU A 333 -18.60 13.71 13.89
CA GLU A 333 -18.66 14.66 12.79
C GLU A 333 -19.24 13.99 11.55
N MET A 334 -20.23 14.62 10.93
CA MET A 334 -20.96 14.09 9.78
C MET A 334 -21.00 15.10 8.64
N VAL A 335 -21.03 14.60 7.41
CA VAL A 335 -21.22 15.37 6.20
C VAL A 335 -22.57 15.05 5.55
N VAL A 336 -23.09 15.99 4.77
CA VAL A 336 -24.30 15.79 3.98
C VAL A 336 -23.94 15.27 2.60
N LYS A 337 -24.41 14.08 2.25
CA LYS A 337 -24.37 13.54 0.88
C LYS A 337 -25.67 13.88 0.15
N LYS A 338 -25.55 14.19 -1.15
CA LYS A 338 -26.64 14.58 -2.01
C LYS A 338 -26.74 13.66 -3.22
N VAL A 339 -27.91 13.08 -3.43
CA VAL A 339 -28.27 12.30 -4.63
C VAL A 339 -29.27 13.09 -5.46
N LYS A 340 -28.92 13.43 -6.69
CA LYS A 340 -29.76 14.25 -7.56
C LYS A 340 -30.93 13.44 -8.13
N PHE A 341 -32.16 13.90 -7.99
CA PHE A 341 -33.32 13.41 -8.73
C PHE A 341 -33.27 13.90 -10.18
N LYS A 342 -33.67 13.06 -11.12
CA LYS A 342 -33.71 13.42 -12.56
C LYS A 342 -34.72 14.51 -12.85
N THR A 343 -35.84 14.47 -12.15
CA THR A 343 -36.97 15.40 -12.24
C THR A 343 -37.41 15.81 -10.83
N LYS A 344 -38.39 16.69 -10.70
CA LYS A 344 -39.04 16.95 -9.40
C LYS A 344 -39.61 15.63 -8.87
N PRO A 345 -39.16 15.15 -7.67
CA PRO A 345 -39.63 13.88 -7.15
C PRO A 345 -41.12 13.97 -6.78
N ASN A 346 -41.83 12.89 -7.07
CA ASN A 346 -43.17 12.68 -6.57
C ASN A 346 -43.14 12.05 -5.17
N GLU A 347 -44.29 11.83 -4.55
CA GLU A 347 -44.36 11.26 -3.19
C GLU A 347 -43.77 9.85 -3.12
N SER A 348 -43.95 9.01 -4.15
CA SER A 348 -43.37 7.68 -4.24
C SER A 348 -41.84 7.73 -4.32
N ASP A 349 -41.29 8.62 -5.15
CA ASP A 349 -39.85 8.82 -5.26
C ASP A 349 -39.21 9.20 -3.90
N VAL A 350 -39.91 10.09 -3.17
CA VAL A 350 -39.49 10.51 -1.82
C VAL A 350 -39.55 9.35 -0.84
N GLN A 351 -40.62 8.57 -0.85
CA GLN A 351 -40.78 7.40 0.05
C GLN A 351 -39.74 6.32 -0.26
N ASP A 352 -39.44 6.04 -1.52
CA ASP A 352 -38.41 5.08 -1.90
C ASP A 352 -37.01 5.53 -1.47
N PHE A 353 -36.73 6.83 -1.61
CA PHE A 353 -35.50 7.41 -1.07
C PHE A 353 -35.41 7.25 0.46
N LEU A 354 -36.47 7.56 1.20
CA LEU A 354 -36.51 7.47 2.67
C LEU A 354 -36.51 6.03 3.20
N LYS A 355 -36.95 5.04 2.41
CA LYS A 355 -36.78 3.61 2.77
C LYS A 355 -35.30 3.23 2.84
N VAL A 356 -34.48 3.78 1.93
CA VAL A 356 -33.03 3.54 1.89
C VAL A 356 -32.30 4.43 2.89
N HIS A 357 -32.74 5.68 3.04
CA HIS A 357 -32.15 6.71 3.91
C HIS A 357 -33.16 7.20 4.95
N PRO A 358 -33.44 6.45 6.04
CA PRO A 358 -34.53 6.72 6.98
C PRO A 358 -34.48 8.10 7.67
N LYS A 359 -33.29 8.70 7.80
CA LYS A 359 -33.10 10.07 8.33
C LYS A 359 -32.79 11.09 7.22
N GLY A 360 -33.03 10.74 5.96
CA GLY A 360 -32.85 11.62 4.82
C GLY A 360 -33.96 12.66 4.71
N TRP A 361 -33.74 13.65 3.84
CA TRP A 361 -34.72 14.67 3.45
C TRP A 361 -34.54 15.05 2.00
N VAL A 362 -35.53 15.76 1.42
CA VAL A 362 -35.44 16.30 0.05
C VAL A 362 -35.19 17.80 0.11
N GLU A 363 -34.23 18.26 -0.68
CA GLU A 363 -33.87 19.68 -0.81
C GLU A 363 -34.07 20.15 -2.24
N GLU A 364 -34.71 21.31 -2.39
CA GLU A 364 -34.81 22.02 -3.67
C GLU A 364 -33.72 23.10 -3.72
N ILE A 365 -32.91 23.11 -4.78
CA ILE A 365 -31.82 24.07 -4.95
C ILE A 365 -32.06 24.84 -6.26
N GLU A 366 -32.09 26.18 -6.18
CA GLU A 366 -32.10 27.04 -7.34
C GLU A 366 -30.68 27.14 -7.94
N LEU A 367 -30.59 26.93 -9.24
CA LEU A 367 -29.32 27.01 -9.97
C LEU A 367 -29.14 28.41 -10.54
N LYS A 368 -27.89 28.82 -10.79
CA LYS A 368 -27.59 30.06 -11.54
C LYS A 368 -28.09 30.02 -12.98
N ALA A 369 -28.36 28.84 -13.53
CA ALA A 369 -28.94 28.67 -14.87
C ALA A 369 -30.41 29.05 -14.85
N MET A 370 -30.85 29.85 -15.85
CA MET A 370 -32.24 30.28 -16.02
C MET A 370 -32.95 29.36 -17.01
N GLU A 371 -34.21 29.07 -16.73
CA GLU A 371 -35.11 28.38 -17.69
C GLU A 371 -36.27 29.26 -18.08
N VAL A 372 -36.76 29.06 -19.30
CA VAL A 372 -37.91 29.81 -19.82
C VAL A 372 -39.21 29.23 -19.26
N VAL A 373 -40.02 30.06 -18.65
CA VAL A 373 -41.35 29.67 -18.17
C VAL A 373 -42.25 29.35 -19.39
N LYS A 374 -42.93 28.19 -19.31
CA LYS A 374 -43.87 27.74 -20.35
C LYS A 374 -45.29 27.68 -19.79
N ASP A 375 -46.28 27.99 -20.64
CA ASP A 375 -47.70 27.84 -20.33
C ASP A 375 -48.12 26.34 -20.35
N GLU A 376 -49.41 26.08 -20.07
CA GLU A 376 -50.02 24.75 -20.07
C GLU A 376 -49.90 24.00 -21.42
N ASN A 377 -49.73 24.77 -22.52
CA ASN A 377 -49.58 24.26 -23.88
C ASN A 377 -48.10 24.09 -24.29
N GLY A 378 -47.17 24.38 -23.38
CA GLY A 378 -45.72 24.27 -23.62
C GLY A 378 -45.09 25.47 -24.34
N ASN A 379 -45.84 26.59 -24.56
CA ASN A 379 -45.34 27.79 -25.21
C ASN A 379 -44.60 28.69 -24.21
N PRO A 380 -43.54 29.42 -24.63
CA PRO A 380 -42.87 30.39 -23.78
C PRO A 380 -43.78 31.51 -23.31
N VAL A 381 -43.91 31.71 -22.00
CA VAL A 381 -44.57 32.88 -21.42
C VAL A 381 -43.69 34.10 -21.69
N LYS A 382 -44.31 35.19 -22.19
CA LYS A 382 -43.63 36.45 -22.51
C LYS A 382 -44.14 37.57 -21.61
N GLU A 383 -43.22 38.45 -21.24
CA GLU A 383 -43.52 39.70 -20.55
C GLU A 383 -43.15 40.90 -21.43
N GLU A 384 -43.92 42.02 -21.32
CA GLU A 384 -43.60 43.28 -21.98
C GLU A 384 -42.65 44.09 -21.09
N PHE A 385 -41.66 44.70 -21.71
CA PHE A 385 -40.74 45.63 -21.04
C PHE A 385 -40.41 46.81 -21.95
N ILE A 386 -40.12 47.96 -21.37
CA ILE A 386 -39.73 49.17 -22.11
C ILE A 386 -38.20 49.09 -22.29
N ASP A 387 -37.76 49.09 -23.51
CA ASP A 387 -36.31 49.11 -23.84
C ASP A 387 -35.74 50.50 -23.48
N GLU A 388 -34.89 50.56 -22.48
CA GLU A 388 -34.33 51.80 -21.93
C GLU A 388 -33.54 52.64 -22.97
N LYS A 389 -33.03 52.01 -24.04
CA LYS A 389 -32.29 52.71 -25.10
C LYS A 389 -33.15 53.28 -26.20
N THR A 390 -34.31 52.70 -26.44
CA THR A 390 -35.18 53.07 -27.58
C THR A 390 -36.52 53.58 -27.16
N GLY A 391 -36.95 53.49 -25.89
CA GLY A 391 -38.27 53.87 -25.37
C GLY A 391 -39.41 53.01 -25.90
N LYS A 392 -39.17 51.95 -26.66
CA LYS A 392 -40.18 51.10 -27.27
C LYS A 392 -40.53 49.92 -26.39
N VAL A 393 -41.82 49.55 -26.39
CA VAL A 393 -42.28 48.30 -25.76
C VAL A 393 -41.76 47.13 -26.56
N LYS A 394 -41.07 46.20 -25.91
CA LYS A 394 -40.55 44.94 -26.45
C LYS A 394 -41.05 43.79 -25.58
N THR A 395 -41.06 42.57 -26.14
CA THR A 395 -41.39 41.35 -25.40
C THR A 395 -40.17 40.50 -25.21
N ARG A 396 -40.03 39.89 -24.03
CA ARG A 396 -39.00 38.88 -23.73
C ARG A 396 -39.61 37.67 -23.06
N ASN A 397 -38.96 36.51 -23.19
CA ASN A 397 -39.39 35.32 -22.46
C ASN A 397 -39.14 35.50 -20.97
N VAL A 398 -40.16 35.18 -20.16
CA VAL A 398 -40.03 35.11 -18.70
C VAL A 398 -39.06 33.98 -18.36
N LYS A 399 -38.03 34.28 -17.57
CA LYS A 399 -37.03 33.32 -17.14
C LYS A 399 -37.02 33.25 -15.62
N VAL A 400 -36.95 32.02 -15.10
CA VAL A 400 -36.79 31.74 -13.66
C VAL A 400 -35.54 30.89 -13.42
N PRO A 401 -34.97 30.96 -12.22
CA PRO A 401 -33.88 30.05 -11.88
C PRO A 401 -34.31 28.59 -12.06
N LYS A 402 -33.47 27.80 -12.73
CA LYS A 402 -33.72 26.37 -12.89
C LYS A 402 -33.62 25.69 -11.55
N LYS A 403 -34.59 24.86 -11.21
CA LYS A 403 -34.61 24.11 -9.95
C LYS A 403 -34.03 22.72 -10.15
N SER A 404 -33.27 22.27 -9.16
CA SER A 404 -32.81 20.88 -9.04
C SER A 404 -33.19 20.33 -7.68
N TYR A 405 -33.53 19.05 -7.66
CA TYR A 405 -34.02 18.35 -6.47
C TYR A 405 -32.98 17.31 -6.04
N TYR A 406 -32.67 17.26 -4.75
CA TYR A 406 -31.68 16.36 -4.18
C TYR A 406 -32.30 15.64 -2.98
N GLY A 407 -32.13 14.32 -2.94
CA GLY A 407 -32.24 13.54 -1.72
C GLY A 407 -30.95 13.72 -0.90
N CYS A 408 -31.10 14.20 0.31
CA CYS A 408 -29.99 14.51 1.21
C CYS A 408 -30.00 13.56 2.40
N TYR A 409 -28.83 13.12 2.85
CA TYR A 409 -28.68 12.31 4.06
C TYR A 409 -27.30 12.54 4.71
N ARG A 410 -27.18 12.32 6.01
CA ARG A 410 -25.94 12.50 6.74
C ARG A 410 -25.18 11.20 6.90
N VAL A 411 -23.86 11.26 6.71
CA VAL A 411 -22.93 10.14 6.90
C VAL A 411 -21.71 10.60 7.70
N ALA A 412 -21.16 9.70 8.50
CA ALA A 412 -19.76 9.79 8.91
C ALA A 412 -18.92 9.17 7.78
N GLU A 413 -18.10 9.98 7.10
CA GLU A 413 -17.22 9.50 6.02
C GLU A 413 -16.23 8.46 6.55
N THR A 414 -15.77 8.65 7.80
CA THR A 414 -15.05 7.66 8.60
C THR A 414 -15.74 7.53 9.95
N LEU A 415 -15.71 6.34 10.55
CA LEU A 415 -16.13 6.17 11.93
C LEU A 415 -15.29 7.10 12.82
N ASN A 416 -15.92 8.04 13.52
CA ASN A 416 -15.20 9.02 14.32
C ASN A 416 -15.89 9.36 15.62
N VAL A 417 -15.14 9.95 16.55
CA VAL A 417 -15.66 10.50 17.81
C VAL A 417 -14.98 11.85 18.04
N ILE A 418 -15.75 12.85 18.46
CA ILE A 418 -15.21 14.13 18.95
C ILE A 418 -15.03 14.02 20.45
N PHE A 419 -13.78 14.07 20.92
CA PHE A 419 -13.45 13.97 22.34
C PHE A 419 -12.30 14.90 22.69
N GLY A 420 -12.40 15.60 23.83
CA GLY A 420 -11.38 16.54 24.28
C GLY A 420 -11.04 17.64 23.26
N GLY A 421 -12.00 18.04 22.43
CA GLY A 421 -11.81 19.03 21.36
C GLY A 421 -11.11 18.50 20.12
N MET A 422 -10.84 17.21 20.03
CA MET A 422 -10.17 16.55 18.91
C MET A 422 -11.11 15.53 18.24
N ARG A 423 -11.15 15.52 16.92
CA ARG A 423 -11.79 14.46 16.13
C ARG A 423 -10.84 13.27 16.03
N ILE A 424 -11.31 12.10 16.45
CA ILE A 424 -10.60 10.84 16.43
C ILE A 424 -11.27 9.92 15.40
N ASP A 425 -10.57 9.60 14.33
CA ASP A 425 -11.03 8.70 13.28
C ASP A 425 -10.57 7.26 13.56
N TYR A 426 -11.49 6.31 13.44
CA TYR A 426 -11.26 4.87 13.64
C TYR A 426 -11.26 4.15 12.30
N GLY A 427 -10.19 3.44 12.00
CA GLY A 427 -10.03 2.73 10.73
C GLY A 427 -9.58 1.28 10.90
N LEU A 428 -9.52 0.52 9.81
CA LEU A 428 -9.03 -0.86 9.85
C LEU A 428 -7.55 -0.95 10.28
N GLY A 429 -6.75 0.06 9.96
CA GLY A 429 -5.31 0.11 10.30
C GLY A 429 -5.00 0.66 11.69
N GLY A 430 -5.94 1.34 12.34
CA GLY A 430 -5.74 2.01 13.63
C GLY A 430 -6.58 3.28 13.74
N LEU A 431 -6.37 4.03 14.81
CA LEU A 431 -6.99 5.35 14.98
C LEU A 431 -6.06 6.48 14.53
N HIS A 432 -6.65 7.59 14.09
CA HIS A 432 -5.92 8.78 13.65
C HIS A 432 -6.62 10.05 14.12
N ALA A 433 -5.85 10.99 14.67
CA ALA A 433 -6.33 12.30 15.07
C ALA A 433 -5.19 13.30 15.06
N ALA A 434 -5.44 14.57 14.70
CA ALA A 434 -4.46 15.64 14.79
C ALA A 434 -5.13 16.99 14.94
N VAL A 435 -4.62 17.79 15.87
CA VAL A 435 -4.93 19.21 15.99
C VAL A 435 -3.89 19.98 15.20
N GLN A 436 -4.25 20.41 14.01
CA GLN A 436 -3.35 21.14 13.11
C GLN A 436 -2.81 22.42 13.77
N GLY A 437 -1.51 22.67 13.63
CA GLY A 437 -0.87 23.87 14.12
C GLY A 437 0.50 23.64 14.74
N HIS A 438 0.97 24.65 15.46
CA HIS A 438 2.19 24.62 16.26
C HIS A 438 1.83 24.44 17.73
N HIS A 439 2.38 23.43 18.35
CA HIS A 439 2.28 23.13 19.78
C HIS A 439 3.67 23.24 20.40
N GLN A 440 3.75 23.78 21.61
CA GLN A 440 5.03 24.04 22.29
C GLN A 440 4.92 23.73 23.77
N SER A 441 5.96 23.09 24.31
CA SER A 441 6.19 23.04 25.76
C SER A 441 6.60 24.41 26.28
N THR A 442 6.23 24.70 27.52
CA THR A 442 6.57 25.96 28.23
C THR A 442 7.16 25.61 29.59
N ASP A 443 7.45 26.63 30.40
CA ASP A 443 7.87 26.41 31.79
C ASP A 443 6.77 25.72 32.62
N ASP A 444 5.50 25.98 32.30
CA ASP A 444 4.33 25.45 33.02
C ASP A 444 3.73 24.19 32.39
N GLU A 445 3.91 23.99 31.10
CA GLU A 445 3.28 22.91 30.35
C GLU A 445 4.30 22.03 29.62
N VAL A 446 4.00 20.76 29.45
CA VAL A 446 4.86 19.79 28.73
C VAL A 446 4.06 18.97 27.72
N ILE A 447 4.66 18.75 26.54
CA ILE A 447 4.14 17.81 25.54
C ILE A 447 4.70 16.43 25.85
N MET A 448 3.81 15.50 26.20
CA MET A 448 4.12 14.09 26.39
C MET A 448 3.64 13.27 25.21
N SER A 449 4.47 12.35 24.74
CA SER A 449 4.17 11.36 23.70
C SER A 449 4.33 9.96 24.27
N TYR A 450 3.33 9.11 24.09
CA TYR A 450 3.39 7.71 24.47
C TYR A 450 3.13 6.84 23.24
N ASP A 451 4.12 6.06 22.85
CA ASP A 451 4.04 5.06 21.77
C ASP A 451 4.11 3.65 22.36
N VAL A 452 3.28 2.73 21.86
CA VAL A 452 3.31 1.33 22.33
C VAL A 452 4.47 0.55 21.73
N ALA A 453 5.19 -0.15 22.56
CA ALA A 453 6.28 -1.03 22.14
C ALA A 453 5.75 -2.24 21.36
N SER A 454 6.05 -2.33 20.06
CA SER A 454 5.68 -3.49 19.21
C SER A 454 4.21 -3.90 19.34
N MET A 455 3.32 -3.01 19.01
CA MET A 455 1.86 -3.07 19.23
C MET A 455 1.21 -4.42 18.89
N TYR A 456 1.22 -4.81 17.60
CA TYR A 456 0.49 -6.00 17.14
C TYR A 456 0.90 -7.31 17.82
N PRO A 457 2.21 -7.64 17.93
CA PRO A 457 2.60 -8.84 18.65
C PRO A 457 2.21 -8.80 20.13
N ASN A 458 2.43 -7.67 20.81
CA ASN A 458 2.19 -7.61 22.25
C ASN A 458 0.69 -7.70 22.59
N ILE A 459 -0.21 -7.13 21.78
CA ILE A 459 -1.66 -7.32 21.94
C ILE A 459 -2.03 -8.80 21.77
N ALA A 460 -1.51 -9.45 20.74
CA ALA A 460 -1.78 -10.86 20.47
C ALA A 460 -1.29 -11.75 21.62
N ILE A 461 -0.07 -11.52 22.12
CA ILE A 461 0.56 -12.27 23.20
C ILE A 461 -0.19 -12.05 24.53
N ALA A 462 -0.37 -10.79 24.92
CA ALA A 462 -0.99 -10.44 26.21
C ALA A 462 -2.43 -10.95 26.34
N ASN A 463 -3.18 -11.02 25.23
CA ASN A 463 -4.57 -11.42 25.20
C ASN A 463 -4.80 -12.83 24.63
N ASN A 464 -3.73 -13.56 24.31
CA ASN A 464 -3.79 -14.91 23.75
C ASN A 464 -4.68 -14.99 22.48
N VAL A 465 -4.50 -14.02 21.57
CA VAL A 465 -5.23 -13.91 20.29
C VAL A 465 -4.36 -14.47 19.15
N TYR A 466 -4.91 -15.35 18.34
CA TYR A 466 -4.19 -16.03 17.28
C TYR A 466 -5.12 -16.39 16.11
N PRO A 467 -4.59 -16.55 14.88
CA PRO A 467 -5.35 -17.15 13.79
C PRO A 467 -5.76 -18.58 14.17
N GLU A 468 -7.05 -18.90 14.11
CA GLU A 468 -7.59 -20.15 14.69
C GLU A 468 -6.91 -21.41 14.15
N HIS A 469 -6.59 -21.46 12.85
CA HIS A 469 -5.90 -22.61 12.25
C HIS A 469 -4.46 -22.82 12.75
N LEU A 470 -3.83 -21.78 13.37
CA LEU A 470 -2.48 -21.86 13.93
C LEU A 470 -2.47 -22.26 15.40
N ASN A 471 -3.64 -22.28 16.05
CA ASN A 471 -3.89 -22.60 17.44
C ASN A 471 -3.06 -21.76 18.46
N ARG A 472 -3.16 -22.09 19.73
CA ARG A 472 -2.52 -21.34 20.84
C ARG A 472 -0.99 -21.34 20.77
N SER A 473 -0.36 -22.32 20.12
CA SER A 473 1.11 -22.37 19.99
C SER A 473 1.68 -21.16 19.22
N PHE A 474 0.83 -20.52 18.38
CA PHE A 474 1.19 -19.27 17.69
C PHE A 474 1.63 -18.17 18.67
N CYS A 475 0.90 -17.94 19.78
CA CYS A 475 1.25 -16.89 20.73
C CYS A 475 2.60 -17.15 21.38
N LYS A 476 2.92 -18.43 21.71
CA LYS A 476 4.23 -18.78 22.23
C LYS A 476 5.35 -18.53 21.21
N SER A 477 5.19 -19.01 19.98
CA SER A 477 6.16 -18.73 18.90
C SER A 477 6.33 -17.22 18.66
N TYR A 478 5.25 -16.46 18.80
CA TYR A 478 5.23 -15.00 18.63
C TYR A 478 6.00 -14.31 19.76
N GLU A 479 5.80 -14.75 20.99
CA GLU A 479 6.49 -14.27 22.19
C GLU A 479 8.00 -14.59 22.12
N ASP A 480 8.36 -15.84 21.80
CA ASP A 480 9.74 -16.28 21.63
C ASP A 480 10.45 -15.44 20.56
N PHE A 481 9.73 -15.13 19.48
CA PHE A 481 10.24 -14.31 18.38
C PHE A 481 10.44 -12.86 18.79
N TYR A 482 9.53 -12.32 19.60
CA TYR A 482 9.63 -10.97 20.17
C TYR A 482 10.86 -10.87 21.11
N HIS A 483 11.08 -11.85 21.98
CA HIS A 483 12.24 -11.88 22.86
C HIS A 483 13.55 -12.14 22.10
N GLU A 484 13.52 -12.96 21.06
CA GLU A 484 14.69 -13.18 20.20
C GLU A 484 15.17 -11.88 19.55
N ARG A 485 14.24 -11.00 19.13
CA ARG A 485 14.60 -9.69 18.56
C ARG A 485 15.46 -8.84 19.49
N LYS A 486 15.20 -8.87 20.79
CA LYS A 486 15.94 -8.08 21.80
C LYS A 486 17.42 -8.49 21.93
N LYS A 487 17.78 -9.68 21.44
CA LYS A 487 19.18 -10.18 21.45
C LYS A 487 20.05 -9.56 20.36
N PHE A 488 19.44 -8.90 19.38
CA PHE A 488 20.13 -8.30 18.24
C PHE A 488 20.05 -6.78 18.27
N ALA A 489 21.20 -6.12 17.98
CA ALA A 489 21.24 -4.66 17.92
C ALA A 489 20.30 -4.10 16.84
N LYS A 490 19.70 -2.93 17.09
CA LYS A 490 18.88 -2.23 16.10
C LYS A 490 19.73 -1.97 14.84
N GLY A 491 19.15 -2.20 13.65
CA GLY A 491 19.81 -2.01 12.35
C GLY A 491 20.52 -3.27 11.81
N THR A 492 20.68 -4.34 12.61
CA THR A 492 21.20 -5.60 12.07
C THR A 492 20.18 -6.33 11.20
N PRO A 493 20.61 -7.11 10.20
CA PRO A 493 19.71 -7.90 9.36
C PRO A 493 18.76 -8.79 10.16
N GLU A 494 19.26 -9.39 11.25
CA GLU A 494 18.47 -10.23 12.15
C GLU A 494 17.36 -9.46 12.85
N ASN A 495 17.70 -8.34 13.49
CA ASN A 495 16.72 -7.51 14.18
C ASN A 495 15.62 -7.04 13.22
N LEU A 496 16.01 -6.67 11.98
CA LEU A 496 15.08 -6.22 10.97
C LEU A 496 14.20 -7.38 10.46
N ALA A 497 14.76 -8.54 10.15
CA ALA A 497 14.00 -9.71 9.70
C ALA A 497 12.95 -10.14 10.74
N ILE A 498 13.35 -10.16 12.03
CA ILE A 498 12.41 -10.48 13.12
C ILE A 498 11.33 -9.41 13.24
N LYS A 499 11.69 -8.11 13.17
CA LYS A 499 10.71 -7.00 13.17
C LYS A 499 9.68 -7.16 12.04
N LEU A 500 10.16 -7.46 10.83
CA LEU A 500 9.30 -7.69 9.68
C LEU A 500 8.39 -8.90 9.87
N GLY A 501 8.91 -9.99 10.45
CA GLY A 501 8.14 -11.19 10.78
C GLY A 501 7.03 -10.94 11.78
N LEU A 502 7.34 -10.22 12.86
CA LEU A 502 6.36 -9.85 13.88
C LEU A 502 5.22 -9.00 13.31
N ASN A 503 5.52 -8.07 12.40
CA ASN A 503 4.50 -7.24 11.76
C ASN A 503 3.73 -7.99 10.66
N ALA A 504 4.38 -8.93 9.97
CA ALA A 504 3.79 -9.65 8.84
C ALA A 504 2.63 -10.55 9.25
N ALA A 505 2.66 -11.13 10.44
CA ALA A 505 1.59 -11.99 10.94
C ALA A 505 0.25 -11.23 11.02
N TYR A 506 0.28 -10.03 11.60
CA TYR A 506 -0.91 -9.16 11.61
C TYR A 506 -1.19 -8.56 10.23
N GLY A 507 -0.18 -7.95 9.57
CA GLY A 507 -0.37 -7.26 8.29
C GLY A 507 -0.91 -8.14 7.16
N ASN A 508 -0.69 -9.45 7.25
CA ASN A 508 -1.20 -10.41 6.26
C ASN A 508 -2.46 -11.17 6.73
N SER A 509 -2.93 -10.95 7.96
CA SER A 509 -4.05 -11.71 8.53
C SER A 509 -5.41 -11.38 7.90
N ASN A 510 -5.52 -10.23 7.23
CA ASN A 510 -6.72 -9.84 6.47
C ASN A 510 -6.61 -10.11 4.95
N ASN A 511 -5.53 -10.73 4.50
CA ASN A 511 -5.32 -11.05 3.09
C ASN A 511 -5.71 -12.50 2.80
N LYS A 512 -6.78 -12.72 2.02
CA LYS A 512 -7.29 -14.05 1.66
C LYS A 512 -6.28 -14.96 0.93
N TYR A 513 -5.19 -14.42 0.42
CA TYR A 513 -4.10 -15.19 -0.21
C TYR A 513 -2.94 -15.47 0.76
N SER A 514 -3.06 -15.05 2.01
CA SER A 514 -2.02 -15.24 3.02
C SER A 514 -2.26 -16.50 3.85
N PRO A 515 -1.22 -17.25 4.21
CA PRO A 515 -1.33 -18.34 5.18
C PRO A 515 -1.63 -17.89 6.61
N PHE A 516 -1.61 -16.59 6.90
CA PHE A 516 -2.05 -16.02 8.20
C PHE A 516 -3.52 -15.60 8.19
N TYR A 517 -4.26 -15.84 7.11
CA TYR A 517 -5.62 -15.32 6.95
C TYR A 517 -6.60 -15.82 8.01
N ASP A 518 -7.01 -14.92 8.87
CA ASP A 518 -8.15 -14.99 9.77
C ASP A 518 -8.65 -13.57 10.07
N PRO A 519 -9.70 -13.09 9.40
CA PRO A 519 -10.17 -11.71 9.57
C PRO A 519 -10.72 -11.44 10.99
N LYS A 520 -11.15 -12.46 11.77
CA LYS A 520 -11.51 -12.29 13.17
C LYS A 520 -10.28 -11.94 14.01
N TYR A 521 -9.14 -12.59 13.78
CA TYR A 521 -7.87 -12.24 14.43
C TYR A 521 -7.50 -10.77 14.15
N THR A 522 -7.62 -10.34 12.88
CA THR A 522 -7.36 -8.94 12.51
C THR A 522 -8.26 -7.99 13.31
N MET A 523 -9.58 -8.23 13.31
CA MET A 523 -10.55 -7.36 13.98
C MET A 523 -10.35 -7.36 15.50
N SER A 524 -10.03 -8.50 16.11
CA SER A 524 -9.73 -8.59 17.55
C SER A 524 -8.54 -7.70 17.93
N ILE A 525 -7.48 -7.66 17.14
CA ILE A 525 -6.34 -6.78 17.40
C ILE A 525 -6.70 -5.31 17.16
N THR A 526 -7.24 -5.00 15.97
CA THR A 526 -7.50 -3.62 15.55
C THR A 526 -8.45 -2.90 16.49
N VAL A 527 -9.63 -3.50 16.74
CA VAL A 527 -10.67 -2.84 17.53
C VAL A 527 -10.25 -2.67 18.99
N ASN A 528 -9.69 -3.72 19.60
CA ASN A 528 -9.28 -3.63 20.99
C ASN A 528 -8.11 -2.68 21.23
N TRP A 529 -7.16 -2.59 20.28
CA TRP A 529 -6.09 -1.61 20.41
C TRP A 529 -6.61 -0.18 20.37
N GLN A 530 -7.45 0.14 19.39
CA GLN A 530 -8.06 1.46 19.28
C GLN A 530 -8.84 1.83 20.55
N LEU A 531 -9.64 0.89 21.05
CA LEU A 531 -10.40 1.09 22.28
C LEU A 531 -9.50 1.18 23.52
N SER A 532 -8.41 0.40 23.59
CA SER A 532 -7.46 0.47 24.72
C SER A 532 -6.73 1.81 24.75
N LEU A 533 -6.30 2.32 23.59
CA LEU A 533 -5.68 3.63 23.50
C LEU A 533 -6.69 4.75 23.84
N SER A 534 -7.95 4.63 23.39
CA SER A 534 -9.04 5.54 23.75
C SER A 534 -9.31 5.53 25.27
N MET A 535 -9.18 4.37 25.97
CA MET A 535 -9.27 4.32 27.42
C MET A 535 -8.18 5.14 28.10
N LEU A 536 -6.94 5.10 27.58
CA LEU A 536 -5.85 5.87 28.15
C LEU A 536 -6.05 7.38 27.88
N MET A 537 -6.43 7.75 26.65
CA MET A 537 -6.79 9.14 26.31
C MET A 537 -7.93 9.66 27.20
N GLU A 538 -8.99 8.86 27.42
CA GLU A 538 -10.08 9.22 28.34
C GLU A 538 -9.55 9.55 29.74
N LYS A 539 -8.67 8.70 30.28
CA LYS A 539 -8.14 8.85 31.64
C LYS A 539 -7.25 10.10 31.80
N VAL A 540 -6.36 10.38 30.83
CA VAL A 540 -5.49 11.54 30.92
C VAL A 540 -6.29 12.84 30.79
N VAL A 541 -7.28 12.90 29.92
CA VAL A 541 -8.15 14.07 29.78
C VAL A 541 -8.98 14.29 31.05
N GLN A 542 -9.66 13.25 31.55
CA GLN A 542 -10.54 13.39 32.72
C GLN A 542 -9.80 13.72 34.00
N LYS A 543 -8.63 13.10 34.23
CA LYS A 543 -7.92 13.28 35.51
C LYS A 543 -7.01 14.48 35.56
N PHE A 544 -6.41 14.84 34.42
CA PHE A 544 -5.37 15.84 34.37
C PHE A 544 -5.71 17.05 33.51
N ASN A 545 -6.92 17.06 32.92
CA ASN A 545 -7.34 18.08 31.95
C ASN A 545 -6.36 18.23 30.78
N ALA A 546 -5.83 17.06 30.31
CA ALA A 546 -4.89 17.02 29.21
C ALA A 546 -5.51 17.56 27.92
N ARG A 547 -4.75 18.36 27.17
CA ARG A 547 -5.13 18.78 25.83
C ARG A 547 -4.51 17.81 24.82
N LEU A 548 -5.36 17.08 24.11
CA LEU A 548 -4.92 16.14 23.06
C LEU A 548 -4.33 16.93 21.88
N VAL A 549 -3.23 16.47 21.33
CA VAL A 549 -2.48 17.09 20.22
C VAL A 549 -2.54 16.24 18.97
N CYS A 550 -2.15 14.97 19.09
CA CYS A 550 -2.15 14.03 18.00
C CYS A 550 -2.39 12.62 18.54
N ALA A 551 -2.97 11.76 17.73
CA ALA A 551 -2.99 10.34 17.99
C ALA A 551 -2.85 9.58 16.67
N ASN A 552 -2.05 8.54 16.67
CA ASN A 552 -1.86 7.69 15.51
C ASN A 552 -2.01 6.22 15.92
N THR A 553 -1.77 5.33 14.97
CA THR A 553 -1.95 3.90 15.19
C THR A 553 -1.23 3.36 16.44
N ASP A 554 -0.07 3.90 16.79
CA ASP A 554 0.84 3.32 17.79
C ASP A 554 0.79 4.05 19.13
N GLY A 555 0.27 5.29 19.18
CA GLY A 555 0.32 6.11 20.38
C GLY A 555 -0.40 7.45 20.24
N PHE A 556 -0.17 8.35 21.20
CA PHE A 556 -0.78 9.68 21.17
C PHE A 556 0.08 10.71 21.92
N GLU A 557 -0.10 11.97 21.53
CA GLU A 557 0.56 13.13 22.10
C GLU A 557 -0.46 14.07 22.75
N PHE A 558 -0.09 14.64 23.89
CA PHE A 558 -0.94 15.54 24.64
C PHE A 558 -0.11 16.52 25.49
N ILE A 559 -0.73 17.61 25.90
CA ILE A 559 -0.14 18.65 26.74
C ILE A 559 -0.81 18.61 28.10
N ILE A 560 0.03 18.71 29.15
CA ILE A 560 -0.42 18.80 30.56
C ILE A 560 0.37 19.87 31.32
N ASP A 561 -0.12 20.28 32.49
CA ASP A 561 0.66 21.01 33.47
C ASP A 561 1.88 20.18 33.88
N ARG A 562 3.05 20.76 33.85
CA ARG A 562 4.33 20.10 34.16
C ARG A 562 4.35 19.52 35.58
N ASN A 563 3.65 20.10 36.53
CA ASN A 563 3.54 19.59 37.89
C ASN A 563 2.73 18.31 38.04
N LYS A 564 2.05 17.88 36.98
CA LYS A 564 1.28 16.61 36.92
C LYS A 564 2.04 15.49 36.25
N PHE A 565 3.25 15.74 35.75
CA PHE A 565 4.05 14.79 34.96
C PHE A 565 4.16 13.42 35.62
N ASP A 566 4.67 13.35 36.85
CA ASP A 566 4.84 12.07 37.57
C ASP A 566 3.52 11.35 37.81
N GLN A 567 2.42 12.08 38.03
CA GLN A 567 1.10 11.50 38.23
C GLN A 567 0.54 10.88 36.94
N VAL A 568 0.83 11.49 35.79
CA VAL A 568 0.48 10.94 34.48
C VAL A 568 1.30 9.70 34.19
N GLU A 569 2.60 9.73 34.46
CA GLU A 569 3.47 8.56 34.28
C GLU A 569 2.99 7.38 35.16
N ASP A 570 2.68 7.63 36.43
CA ASP A 570 2.08 6.61 37.33
C ASP A 570 0.75 6.05 36.79
N LEU A 571 -0.12 6.90 36.22
CA LEU A 571 -1.34 6.45 35.59
C LEU A 571 -1.06 5.53 34.39
N VAL A 572 -0.11 5.92 33.53
CA VAL A 572 0.26 5.13 32.34
C VAL A 572 0.84 3.78 32.77
N ARG A 573 1.75 3.73 33.78
CA ARG A 573 2.32 2.47 34.28
C ARG A 573 1.24 1.55 34.87
N LYS A 574 0.23 2.09 35.57
CA LYS A 574 -0.92 1.31 36.03
C LYS A 574 -1.79 0.80 34.89
N TRP A 575 -1.98 1.62 33.85
CA TRP A 575 -2.71 1.20 32.65
C TRP A 575 -1.96 0.10 31.91
N GLU A 576 -0.62 0.19 31.77
CA GLU A 576 0.22 -0.86 31.17
C GLU A 576 0.02 -2.21 31.86
N GLN A 577 0.06 -2.22 33.19
CA GLN A 577 -0.17 -3.45 33.96
C GLN A 577 -1.57 -4.00 33.74
N TYR A 578 -2.57 -3.12 33.60
CA TYR A 578 -3.96 -3.51 33.41
C TYR A 578 -4.23 -4.13 32.04
N VAL A 579 -3.60 -3.60 30.97
CA VAL A 579 -3.80 -4.09 29.61
C VAL A 579 -2.72 -5.08 29.13
N GLY A 580 -1.63 -5.24 29.87
CA GLY A 580 -0.51 -6.13 29.54
C GLY A 580 0.40 -5.60 28.43
N LEU A 581 0.48 -4.28 28.24
CA LEU A 581 1.28 -3.63 27.20
C LEU A 581 2.34 -2.72 27.81
N GLN A 582 3.30 -2.24 27.01
CA GLN A 582 4.34 -1.30 27.41
C GLN A 582 4.32 -0.07 26.52
N MET A 583 4.40 1.12 27.14
CA MET A 583 4.46 2.41 26.45
C MET A 583 5.86 3.02 26.59
N GLU A 584 6.36 3.55 25.50
CA GLU A 584 7.61 4.31 25.44
C GLU A 584 7.27 5.79 25.54
N LEU A 585 7.84 6.49 26.53
CA LEU A 585 7.65 7.91 26.74
C LEU A 585 8.67 8.69 25.93
N ALA A 586 8.21 9.74 25.25
CA ALA A 586 9.04 10.80 24.68
C ALA A 586 8.49 12.17 25.07
N ILE A 587 9.38 13.16 25.18
CA ILE A 587 9.04 14.54 25.49
C ILE A 587 9.40 15.40 24.30
N TYR A 588 8.48 16.29 23.89
CA TYR A 588 8.73 17.22 22.81
C TYR A 588 8.70 18.66 23.31
N ASP A 589 9.65 19.47 22.86
CA ASP A 589 9.62 20.91 23.04
C ASP A 589 8.68 21.59 22.05
N HIS A 590 8.71 21.11 20.79
CA HIS A 590 7.86 21.63 19.74
C HIS A 590 7.27 20.53 18.87
N MET A 591 6.03 20.73 18.41
CA MET A 591 5.38 19.93 17.38
C MET A 591 4.69 20.83 16.35
N TYR A 592 5.06 20.69 15.09
CA TYR A 592 4.45 21.37 13.94
C TYR A 592 3.64 20.35 13.16
N LEU A 593 2.33 20.35 13.33
CA LEU A 593 1.40 19.37 12.77
C LEU A 593 0.64 19.94 11.57
N ARG A 594 0.79 19.31 10.40
CA ARG A 594 -0.12 19.48 9.27
C ARG A 594 -1.24 18.46 9.34
N ASP A 595 -0.89 17.21 9.56
CA ASP A 595 -1.77 16.06 9.77
C ASP A 595 -0.97 14.91 10.42
N VAL A 596 -1.63 13.79 10.76
CA VAL A 596 -1.01 12.62 11.43
C VAL A 596 0.15 11.98 10.67
N ASN A 597 0.26 12.23 9.36
CA ASN A 597 1.29 11.67 8.49
C ASN A 597 2.33 12.70 8.06
N ASN A 598 2.13 14.00 8.38
CA ASN A 598 2.99 15.08 7.96
C ASN A 598 3.21 16.04 9.13
N TYR A 599 4.31 15.86 9.84
CA TYR A 599 4.67 16.68 10.99
C TYR A 599 6.19 16.75 11.22
N ILE A 600 6.60 17.76 11.97
CA ILE A 600 7.95 17.91 12.53
C ILE A 600 7.80 18.01 14.05
N SER A 601 8.56 17.20 14.79
CA SER A 601 8.66 17.30 16.25
C SER A 601 10.10 17.51 16.66
N ILE A 602 10.32 18.32 17.67
CA ILE A 602 11.63 18.58 18.26
C ILE A 602 11.57 18.01 19.67
N TYR A 603 12.45 17.05 19.97
CA TYR A 603 12.57 16.48 21.30
C TYR A 603 13.13 17.51 22.29
N ASP A 604 12.97 17.27 23.58
CA ASP A 604 13.57 18.07 24.67
C ASP A 604 15.10 18.11 24.66
N ASN A 605 15.75 17.13 24.02
CA ASN A 605 17.19 17.10 23.79
C ASN A 605 17.62 17.81 22.48
N GLY A 606 16.70 18.42 21.75
CA GLY A 606 16.95 19.15 20.50
C GLY A 606 17.00 18.28 19.24
N GLU A 607 16.87 16.96 19.35
CA GLU A 607 16.77 16.08 18.17
C GLU A 607 15.47 16.34 17.40
N ILE A 608 15.54 16.20 16.08
CA ILE A 608 14.39 16.45 15.19
C ILE A 608 13.86 15.14 14.65
N LYS A 609 12.58 14.89 14.89
CA LYS A 609 11.79 13.83 14.24
C LYS A 609 10.91 14.46 13.17
N HIS A 610 10.97 13.94 11.95
CA HIS A 610 10.05 14.36 10.88
C HIS A 610 9.33 13.16 10.28
N LYS A 611 8.10 13.36 9.88
CA LYS A 611 7.26 12.40 9.17
C LYS A 611 6.58 13.10 8.00
N GLY A 612 6.54 12.42 6.85
CA GLY A 612 5.92 12.95 5.63
C GLY A 612 6.91 13.32 4.54
N GLN A 613 6.39 13.98 3.51
CA GLN A 613 7.13 14.43 2.33
C GLN A 613 7.30 15.95 2.34
#